data_0a635f285f1a51289a26e1282772109b
#
_entry.id   0a635f285f1a51289a26e1282772109b
#
_cell.length_a   1.000
_cell.length_b   1.000
_cell.length_c   1.000
_cell.angle_alpha   90.00
_cell.angle_beta   90.00
_cell.angle_gamma   90.00
#
_symmetry.space_group_name_H-M   'P 1'
#
loop_
_entity.id
_entity.type
_entity.pdbx_description
1 polymer ?
#
loop_
_entity_poly.entity_id
_entity_poly.type
_entity_poly.pdbx_seq_one_letter_code
_entity_poly.pdbx_strand_id
1 'polypeptide(L)'
;QLGKLPEGCKFNIINFVDVEYSKRVNPIQQKYINNLAAASETAETLLESLQKGKKEGGGGSDQFFQTSAVNFLAACIYFFINYGKEPYDKDGKMLIAEKVLDPKTMQMKPTGKVFNHAGEEVEPAYWLGKYSDMPHILSFLNESYQTIFNVLETDNEVAPLLGPFQTALKNKAMEQLEGMIGTLRVYTSRLATK
;
A
#
# COMPACT_ATOMS: atom_id res chain seq x y z
N GLN A 1 -17.48 -26.92 -22.74
CA GLN A 1 -17.11 -25.60 -23.34
C GLN A 1 -15.66 -25.20 -23.07
N LEU A 2 -14.98 -25.77 -22.06
CA LEU A 2 -13.57 -25.47 -21.71
C LEU A 2 -12.56 -25.94 -22.80
N GLY A 3 -12.94 -26.88 -23.66
CA GLY A 3 -12.09 -27.36 -24.75
C GLY A 3 -11.99 -26.43 -25.97
N LYS A 4 -12.54 -25.22 -25.91
CA LYS A 4 -12.53 -24.22 -27.00
C LYS A 4 -11.68 -22.98 -26.72
N LEU A 5 -10.92 -22.95 -25.62
CA LEU A 5 -10.00 -21.84 -25.36
C LEU A 5 -8.79 -21.96 -26.30
N PRO A 6 -8.32 -20.84 -26.88
CA PRO A 6 -7.13 -20.84 -27.72
C PRO A 6 -5.92 -21.37 -26.96
N GLU A 7 -5.03 -22.06 -27.68
CA GLU A 7 -3.78 -22.58 -27.12
C GLU A 7 -2.95 -21.44 -26.54
N GLY A 8 -2.49 -21.58 -25.30
CA GLY A 8 -1.75 -20.52 -24.57
C GLY A 8 -2.59 -19.55 -23.74
N CYS A 9 -3.92 -19.64 -23.74
CA CYS A 9 -4.76 -18.84 -22.84
C CYS A 9 -4.51 -19.23 -21.37
N LYS A 10 -4.11 -18.24 -20.54
CA LYS A 10 -4.03 -18.43 -19.10
C LYS A 10 -5.42 -18.15 -18.49
N PHE A 11 -6.01 -19.15 -17.86
CA PHE A 11 -7.27 -19.01 -17.15
C PHE A 11 -7.00 -18.74 -15.66
N ASN A 12 -7.53 -17.64 -15.14
CA ASN A 12 -7.42 -17.30 -13.73
C ASN A 12 -8.83 -17.29 -13.13
N ILE A 13 -9.03 -18.04 -12.06
CA ILE A 13 -10.29 -18.06 -11.31
C ILE A 13 -10.13 -17.18 -10.10
N ILE A 14 -11.05 -16.22 -9.91
CA ILE A 14 -11.24 -15.49 -8.65
C ILE A 14 -12.52 -16.07 -8.05
N ASN A 15 -12.38 -16.82 -6.96
CA ASN A 15 -13.47 -17.47 -6.26
C ASN A 15 -13.60 -16.84 -4.86
N PHE A 16 -14.71 -16.15 -4.61
CA PHE A 16 -14.95 -15.49 -3.32
C PHE A 16 -15.56 -16.43 -2.27
N VAL A 17 -16.01 -17.60 -2.67
CA VAL A 17 -16.62 -18.59 -1.76
C VAL A 17 -15.56 -19.60 -1.29
N ASP A 18 -14.71 -20.03 -2.20
CA ASP A 18 -13.69 -21.04 -1.95
C ASP A 18 -12.30 -20.48 -2.29
N VAL A 19 -11.76 -19.75 -1.31
CA VAL A 19 -10.52 -18.97 -1.48
C VAL A 19 -9.27 -19.82 -1.72
N GLU A 20 -9.30 -21.12 -1.38
CA GLU A 20 -8.18 -22.03 -1.64
C GLU A 20 -7.94 -22.23 -3.14
N TYR A 21 -9.01 -22.18 -3.94
CA TYR A 21 -8.96 -22.29 -5.40
C TYR A 21 -8.91 -20.93 -6.10
N SER A 22 -8.85 -19.85 -5.34
CA SER A 22 -8.84 -18.48 -5.89
C SER A 22 -7.41 -17.99 -6.15
N LYS A 23 -7.22 -17.35 -7.29
CA LYS A 23 -5.99 -16.60 -7.51
C LYS A 23 -6.02 -15.33 -6.64
N ARG A 24 -4.95 -15.13 -5.88
CA ARG A 24 -4.79 -13.90 -5.08
C ARG A 24 -4.46 -12.74 -6.00
N VAL A 25 -5.13 -11.61 -5.77
CA VAL A 25 -4.90 -10.35 -6.49
C VAL A 25 -4.48 -9.32 -5.46
N ASN A 26 -3.31 -8.73 -5.66
CA ASN A 26 -2.91 -7.56 -4.89
C ASN A 26 -3.40 -6.30 -5.64
N PRO A 27 -4.35 -5.51 -5.09
CA PRO A 27 -4.82 -4.29 -5.73
C PRO A 27 -3.75 -3.18 -5.73
N ILE A 28 -2.74 -3.29 -4.86
CA ILE A 28 -1.69 -2.30 -4.69
C ILE A 28 -0.47 -2.75 -5.49
N GLN A 29 -0.40 -2.29 -6.74
CA GLN A 29 0.71 -2.65 -7.63
C GLN A 29 1.37 -1.38 -8.17
N GLN A 30 2.67 -1.25 -7.95
CA GLN A 30 3.48 -0.13 -8.45
C GLN A 30 3.33 0.10 -9.96
N LYS A 31 3.05 -0.96 -10.73
CA LYS A 31 2.78 -0.85 -12.16
C LYS A 31 1.64 0.13 -12.50
N TYR A 32 0.64 0.21 -11.63
CA TYR A 32 -0.55 1.05 -11.82
C TYR A 32 -0.54 2.29 -10.94
N ILE A 33 0.23 2.27 -9.83
CA ILE A 33 0.32 3.33 -8.85
C ILE A 33 1.74 3.91 -8.92
N ASN A 34 1.95 4.81 -9.85
CA ASN A 34 3.28 5.40 -10.13
C ASN A 34 3.44 6.82 -9.56
N ASN A 35 2.38 7.39 -9.02
CA ASN A 35 2.36 8.71 -8.40
C ASN A 35 1.31 8.79 -7.30
N LEU A 36 1.32 9.88 -6.55
CA LEU A 36 0.41 10.10 -5.43
C LEU A 36 -1.06 10.22 -5.85
N ALA A 37 -1.35 10.76 -7.04
CA ALA A 37 -2.72 10.85 -7.56
C ALA A 37 -3.30 9.45 -7.80
N ALA A 38 -2.54 8.55 -8.43
CA ALA A 38 -2.96 7.17 -8.62
C ALA A 38 -3.13 6.40 -7.30
N ALA A 39 -2.32 6.72 -6.26
CA ALA A 39 -2.51 6.19 -4.91
C ALA A 39 -3.82 6.69 -4.31
N SER A 40 -4.17 7.98 -4.50
CA SER A 40 -5.43 8.56 -4.02
C SER A 40 -6.65 7.93 -4.70
N GLU A 41 -6.63 7.76 -6.01
CA GLU A 41 -7.70 7.08 -6.77
C GLU A 41 -7.88 5.63 -6.30
N THR A 42 -6.77 4.93 -6.05
CA THR A 42 -6.81 3.56 -5.52
C THR A 42 -7.40 3.51 -4.12
N ALA A 43 -7.00 4.43 -3.24
CA ALA A 43 -7.52 4.54 -1.89
C ALA A 43 -9.03 4.84 -1.88
N GLU A 44 -9.48 5.79 -2.71
CA GLU A 44 -10.88 6.14 -2.87
C GLU A 44 -11.71 4.95 -3.33
N THR A 45 -11.30 4.29 -4.42
CA THR A 45 -11.97 3.10 -4.95
C THR A 45 -12.07 1.98 -3.92
N LEU A 46 -10.99 1.72 -3.16
CA LEU A 46 -10.99 0.72 -2.09
C LEU A 46 -11.98 1.08 -0.99
N LEU A 47 -11.98 2.32 -0.51
CA LEU A 47 -12.88 2.76 0.57
C LEU A 47 -14.33 2.78 0.12
N GLU A 48 -14.65 3.25 -1.08
CA GLU A 48 -15.99 3.19 -1.65
C GLU A 48 -16.50 1.75 -1.75
N SER A 49 -15.66 0.82 -2.21
CA SER A 49 -16.04 -0.59 -2.29
C SER A 49 -16.39 -1.20 -0.95
N LEU A 50 -15.72 -0.76 0.13
CA LEU A 50 -15.96 -1.21 1.51
C LEU A 50 -17.20 -0.54 2.16
N GLN A 51 -17.60 0.63 1.63
CA GLN A 51 -18.78 1.36 2.10
C GLN A 51 -20.09 0.88 1.47
N LYS A 52 -20.04 0.13 0.37
CA LYS A 52 -21.25 -0.38 -0.32
C LYS A 52 -22.18 -1.09 0.66
N GLY A 53 -23.37 -0.53 0.83
CA GLY A 53 -24.39 -1.01 1.78
C GLY A 53 -24.70 -0.07 2.95
N LYS A 54 -23.95 1.03 3.15
CA LYS A 54 -24.37 2.13 4.02
C LYS A 54 -25.17 3.15 3.20
N LYS A 55 -26.37 3.52 3.70
CA LYS A 55 -27.16 4.61 3.11
C LYS A 55 -26.36 5.90 3.18
N GLU A 56 -26.29 6.61 2.06
CA GLU A 56 -25.84 7.99 1.99
C GLU A 56 -26.73 8.83 2.93
N GLY A 57 -26.16 9.35 3.98
CA GLY A 57 -26.86 10.14 4.98
C GLY A 57 -25.85 10.77 5.94
N GLY A 58 -24.88 11.52 5.38
CA GLY A 58 -23.89 12.21 6.18
C GLY A 58 -23.86 13.71 5.87
N GLY A 59 -23.86 14.54 6.91
CA GLY A 59 -23.61 15.98 6.80
C GLY A 59 -22.15 16.27 6.41
N GLY A 60 -21.80 17.55 6.26
CA GLY A 60 -20.44 17.97 5.85
C GLY A 60 -19.29 17.45 6.71
N SER A 61 -19.53 17.07 7.97
CA SER A 61 -18.56 16.42 8.83
C SER A 61 -18.17 15.02 8.35
N ASP A 62 -19.12 14.24 7.87
CA ASP A 62 -18.88 12.88 7.39
C ASP A 62 -18.02 12.91 6.12
N GLN A 63 -18.28 13.88 5.23
CA GLN A 63 -17.47 14.06 4.03
C GLN A 63 -16.02 14.45 4.37
N PHE A 64 -15.82 15.30 5.38
CA PHE A 64 -14.48 15.65 5.85
C PHE A 64 -13.71 14.43 6.37
N PHE A 65 -14.34 13.59 7.19
CA PHE A 65 -13.70 12.38 7.71
C PHE A 65 -13.42 11.35 6.63
N GLN A 66 -14.31 11.20 5.65
CA GLN A 66 -14.10 10.31 4.51
C GLN A 66 -12.94 10.77 3.65
N THR A 67 -12.86 12.05 3.29
CA THR A 67 -11.75 12.62 2.52
C THR A 67 -10.43 12.46 3.27
N SER A 68 -10.43 12.68 4.58
CA SER A 68 -9.25 12.49 5.43
C SER A 68 -8.82 11.02 5.44
N ALA A 69 -9.75 10.07 5.54
CA ALA A 69 -9.45 8.65 5.49
C ALA A 69 -8.85 8.22 4.13
N VAL A 70 -9.37 8.75 3.02
CA VAL A 70 -8.82 8.53 1.66
C VAL A 70 -7.39 9.06 1.59
N ASN A 71 -7.15 10.30 2.00
CA ASN A 71 -5.83 10.92 1.95
C ASN A 71 -4.81 10.15 2.80
N PHE A 72 -5.22 9.67 3.97
CA PHE A 72 -4.35 8.91 4.85
C PHE A 72 -4.02 7.51 4.27
N LEU A 73 -5.00 6.83 3.73
CA LEU A 73 -4.78 5.55 3.06
C LEU A 73 -3.89 5.72 1.82
N ALA A 74 -4.11 6.78 1.03
CA ALA A 74 -3.28 7.12 -0.12
C ALA A 74 -1.81 7.36 0.29
N ALA A 75 -1.58 8.07 1.40
CA ALA A 75 -0.25 8.29 1.96
C ALA A 75 0.42 6.96 2.33
N CYS A 76 -0.31 6.05 3.00
CA CYS A 76 0.20 4.72 3.33
C CYS A 76 0.50 3.87 2.08
N ILE A 77 -0.41 3.84 1.11
CA ILE A 77 -0.22 3.09 -0.14
C ILE A 77 1.03 3.60 -0.87
N TYR A 78 1.15 4.92 -1.04
CA TYR A 78 2.27 5.51 -1.77
C TYR A 78 3.59 5.28 -1.05
N PHE A 79 3.62 5.46 0.28
CA PHE A 79 4.79 5.16 1.09
C PHE A 79 5.26 3.72 0.90
N PHE A 80 4.37 2.73 1.08
CA PHE A 80 4.76 1.33 1.01
C PHE A 80 5.11 0.83 -0.39
N ILE A 81 4.59 1.45 -1.45
CA ILE A 81 5.03 1.18 -2.82
C ILE A 81 6.49 1.60 -3.01
N ASN A 82 6.90 2.69 -2.37
CA ASN A 82 8.25 3.24 -2.50
C ASN A 82 9.23 2.72 -1.44
N TYR A 83 8.74 2.22 -0.32
CA TYR A 83 9.56 1.77 0.79
C TYR A 83 10.19 0.40 0.54
N GLY A 84 11.52 0.32 0.74
CA GLY A 84 12.24 -0.95 0.69
C GLY A 84 12.08 -1.67 -0.66
N LYS A 85 12.19 -0.95 -1.78
CA LYS A 85 12.06 -1.54 -3.12
C LYS A 85 13.04 -2.67 -3.33
N GLU A 86 12.53 -3.79 -3.84
CA GLU A 86 13.29 -4.96 -4.25
C GLU A 86 13.11 -5.21 -5.77
N PRO A 87 14.17 -5.66 -6.46
CA PRO A 87 14.14 -5.89 -7.89
C PRO A 87 13.52 -7.25 -8.23
N TYR A 88 12.80 -7.30 -9.35
CA TYR A 88 12.17 -8.53 -9.87
C TYR A 88 12.47 -8.70 -11.35
N ASP A 89 12.54 -9.95 -11.80
CA ASP A 89 12.60 -10.30 -13.21
C ASP A 89 11.21 -10.27 -13.86
N LYS A 90 11.16 -10.50 -15.18
CA LYS A 90 9.93 -10.54 -15.98
C LYS A 90 8.94 -11.64 -15.55
N ASP A 91 9.44 -12.68 -14.91
CA ASP A 91 8.65 -13.84 -14.46
C ASP A 91 8.14 -13.64 -13.01
N GLY A 92 8.46 -12.50 -12.39
CA GLY A 92 8.06 -12.17 -11.02
C GLY A 92 8.94 -12.80 -9.96
N LYS A 93 10.13 -13.27 -10.31
CA LYS A 93 11.10 -13.80 -9.36
C LYS A 93 11.95 -12.65 -8.80
N MET A 94 12.08 -12.60 -7.49
CA MET A 94 12.90 -11.59 -6.80
C MET A 94 14.37 -11.79 -7.16
N LEU A 95 15.05 -10.69 -7.44
CA LEU A 95 16.48 -10.60 -7.69
C LEU A 95 17.21 -10.06 -6.45
N ILE A 96 18.52 -10.06 -6.46
CA ILE A 96 19.37 -9.62 -5.34
C ILE A 96 19.97 -8.26 -5.67
N ALA A 97 19.50 -7.20 -4.99
CA ALA A 97 20.13 -5.89 -5.09
C ALA A 97 21.40 -5.85 -4.22
N GLU A 98 22.52 -5.49 -4.83
CA GLU A 98 23.77 -5.28 -4.09
C GLU A 98 23.66 -4.05 -3.19
N LYS A 99 24.07 -4.21 -1.93
CA LYS A 99 24.13 -3.13 -0.96
C LYS A 99 25.50 -3.11 -0.30
N VAL A 100 26.06 -1.93 -0.14
CA VAL A 100 27.34 -1.72 0.57
C VAL A 100 27.10 -0.86 1.80
N LEU A 101 27.88 -1.12 2.84
CA LEU A 101 27.85 -0.32 4.05
C LEU A 101 28.51 1.03 3.79
N ASP A 102 27.77 2.12 3.97
CA ASP A 102 28.34 3.47 3.96
C ASP A 102 29.06 3.71 5.31
N PRO A 103 30.40 3.88 5.31
CA PRO A 103 31.14 4.02 6.54
C PRO A 103 30.86 5.31 7.31
N LYS A 104 30.26 6.31 6.64
CA LYS A 104 29.90 7.60 7.28
C LYS A 104 28.57 7.55 8.01
N THR A 105 27.60 6.86 7.43
CA THR A 105 26.22 6.78 7.97
C THR A 105 25.93 5.48 8.67
N MET A 106 26.83 4.49 8.54
CA MET A 106 26.65 3.10 9.02
C MET A 106 25.36 2.45 8.48
N GLN A 107 24.87 2.89 7.33
CA GLN A 107 23.67 2.36 6.67
C GLN A 107 24.05 1.62 5.39
N MET A 108 23.26 0.58 5.08
CA MET A 108 23.39 -0.15 3.82
C MET A 108 22.82 0.69 2.68
N LYS A 109 23.64 1.03 1.70
CA LYS A 109 23.24 1.77 0.49
C LYS A 109 23.27 0.88 -0.74
N PRO A 110 22.27 0.94 -1.63
CA PRO A 110 22.28 0.20 -2.89
C PRO A 110 23.38 0.75 -3.80
N THR A 111 24.12 -0.16 -4.46
CA THR A 111 25.14 0.20 -5.48
C THR A 111 24.52 0.45 -6.84
N GLY A 112 23.26 0.05 -7.05
CA GLY A 112 22.59 0.03 -8.34
C GLY A 112 22.74 -1.31 -9.08
N LYS A 113 23.63 -2.19 -8.65
CA LYS A 113 23.82 -3.52 -9.26
C LYS A 113 22.79 -4.51 -8.74
N VAL A 114 22.31 -5.35 -9.64
CA VAL A 114 21.34 -6.40 -9.34
C VAL A 114 21.85 -7.72 -9.90
N PHE A 115 21.69 -8.78 -9.12
CA PHE A 115 22.15 -10.12 -9.45
C PHE A 115 20.99 -11.12 -9.44
N ASN A 116 21.06 -12.12 -10.32
CA ASN A 116 20.21 -13.29 -10.23
C ASN A 116 20.74 -14.28 -9.15
N HIS A 117 19.99 -15.35 -8.90
CA HIS A 117 20.41 -16.36 -7.92
C HIS A 117 21.63 -17.21 -8.33
N ALA A 118 22.06 -17.12 -9.59
CA ALA A 118 23.30 -17.72 -10.07
C ALA A 118 24.52 -16.80 -9.88
N GLY A 119 24.33 -15.58 -9.37
CA GLY A 119 25.41 -14.59 -9.16
C GLY A 119 25.77 -13.79 -10.42
N GLU A 120 24.97 -13.83 -11.46
CA GLU A 120 25.18 -13.05 -12.67
C GLU A 120 24.51 -11.68 -12.54
N GLU A 121 25.19 -10.61 -12.96
CA GLU A 121 24.62 -9.25 -12.98
C GLU A 121 23.57 -9.18 -14.08
N VAL A 122 22.35 -8.72 -13.72
CA VAL A 122 21.19 -8.66 -14.60
C VAL A 122 20.41 -7.36 -14.41
N GLU A 123 19.70 -6.94 -15.45
CA GLU A 123 18.78 -5.80 -15.38
C GLU A 123 17.41 -6.27 -14.80
N PRO A 124 16.90 -5.61 -13.76
CA PRO A 124 15.57 -5.91 -13.24
C PRO A 124 14.48 -5.45 -14.21
N ALA A 125 13.43 -6.25 -14.35
CA ALA A 125 12.28 -5.85 -15.16
C ALA A 125 11.44 -4.77 -14.46
N TYR A 126 11.38 -4.81 -13.13
CA TYR A 126 10.68 -3.82 -12.31
C TYR A 126 11.11 -3.91 -10.84
N TRP A 127 10.76 -2.88 -10.09
CA TRP A 127 11.00 -2.79 -8.65
C TRP A 127 9.67 -2.72 -7.93
N LEU A 128 9.52 -3.44 -6.81
CA LEU A 128 8.34 -3.38 -5.95
C LEU A 128 8.73 -3.08 -4.51
N GLY A 129 7.94 -2.28 -3.83
CA GLY A 129 8.04 -2.11 -2.39
C GLY A 129 7.74 -3.44 -1.69
N LYS A 130 8.61 -3.84 -0.78
CA LYS A 130 8.54 -5.14 -0.07
C LYS A 130 7.22 -5.35 0.67
N TYR A 131 6.63 -4.26 1.15
CA TYR A 131 5.43 -4.25 1.99
C TYR A 131 4.22 -3.62 1.29
N SER A 132 4.24 -3.56 -0.04
CA SER A 132 3.18 -2.96 -0.85
C SER A 132 1.99 -3.90 -1.04
N ASP A 133 1.40 -4.35 0.05
CA ASP A 133 0.17 -5.14 0.06
C ASP A 133 -0.75 -4.73 1.22
N MET A 134 -2.04 -5.05 1.09
CA MET A 134 -3.04 -4.68 2.10
C MET A 134 -2.76 -5.26 3.49
N PRO A 135 -2.37 -6.53 3.68
CA PRO A 135 -2.07 -7.06 4.99
C PRO A 135 -1.01 -6.26 5.76
N HIS A 136 0.08 -5.84 5.09
CA HIS A 136 1.11 -5.03 5.72
C HIS A 136 0.61 -3.62 6.05
N ILE A 137 -0.13 -2.98 5.14
CA ILE A 137 -0.74 -1.66 5.40
C ILE A 137 -1.71 -1.74 6.57
N LEU A 138 -2.56 -2.77 6.64
CA LEU A 138 -3.48 -2.95 7.77
C LEU A 138 -2.76 -3.16 9.10
N SER A 139 -1.68 -3.95 9.09
CA SER A 139 -0.83 -4.12 10.28
C SER A 139 -0.24 -2.79 10.73
N PHE A 140 0.29 -2.01 9.80
CA PHE A 140 0.84 -0.68 10.08
C PHE A 140 -0.20 0.30 10.63
N LEU A 141 -1.42 0.29 10.11
CA LEU A 141 -2.52 1.13 10.59
C LEU A 141 -2.94 0.81 12.04
N ASN A 142 -2.56 -0.35 12.58
CA ASN A 142 -2.84 -0.71 13.98
C ASN A 142 -1.77 -0.22 14.96
N GLU A 143 -0.66 0.32 14.45
CA GLU A 143 0.38 0.94 15.28
C GLU A 143 -0.09 2.23 15.97
N SER A 144 0.70 2.73 16.92
CA SER A 144 0.43 4.03 17.55
C SER A 144 0.52 5.16 16.53
N TYR A 145 -0.29 6.22 16.69
CA TYR A 145 -0.24 7.38 15.80
C TYR A 145 1.16 8.00 15.72
N GLN A 146 1.88 8.05 16.82
CA GLN A 146 3.24 8.56 16.84
C GLN A 146 4.18 7.72 15.97
N THR A 147 4.09 6.39 16.05
CA THR A 147 4.86 5.47 15.21
C THR A 147 4.53 5.66 13.74
N ILE A 148 3.23 5.71 13.41
CA ILE A 148 2.75 5.87 12.04
C ILE A 148 3.30 7.16 11.43
N PHE A 149 3.17 8.30 12.13
CA PHE A 149 3.63 9.59 11.61
C PHE A 149 5.14 9.66 11.50
N ASN A 150 5.88 9.17 12.49
CA ASN A 150 7.35 9.14 12.43
C ASN A 150 7.86 8.35 11.22
N VAL A 151 7.18 7.29 10.83
CA VAL A 151 7.54 6.48 9.65
C VAL A 151 7.16 7.21 8.36
N LEU A 152 5.92 7.69 8.23
CA LEU A 152 5.45 8.32 7.00
C LEU A 152 6.17 9.66 6.70
N GLU A 153 6.57 10.40 7.74
CA GLU A 153 7.34 11.66 7.60
C GLU A 153 8.73 11.46 6.98
N THR A 154 9.24 10.25 6.96
CA THR A 154 10.53 9.96 6.30
C THR A 154 10.47 10.08 4.79
N ASP A 155 9.27 10.09 4.20
CA ASP A 155 9.05 10.31 2.77
C ASP A 155 8.60 11.75 2.52
N ASN A 156 9.41 12.50 1.78
CA ASN A 156 9.16 13.92 1.50
C ASN A 156 7.91 14.18 0.64
N GLU A 157 7.45 13.21 -0.14
CA GLU A 157 6.25 13.33 -0.97
C GLU A 157 4.99 13.05 -0.15
N VAL A 158 5.09 12.23 0.88
CA VAL A 158 3.98 11.86 1.76
C VAL A 158 3.81 12.87 2.90
N ALA A 159 4.91 13.39 3.44
CA ALA A 159 4.91 14.29 4.60
C ALA A 159 3.92 15.47 4.51
N PRO A 160 3.73 16.15 3.36
CA PRO A 160 2.76 17.24 3.24
C PRO A 160 1.30 16.82 3.46
N LEU A 161 0.95 15.57 3.17
CA LEU A 161 -0.41 15.05 3.39
C LEU A 161 -0.75 14.86 4.86
N LEU A 162 0.26 14.78 5.72
CA LEU A 162 0.10 14.49 7.13
C LEU A 162 -0.21 15.74 7.99
N GLY A 163 -0.13 16.93 7.41
CA GLY A 163 -0.28 18.21 8.15
C GLY A 163 -1.52 18.27 9.04
N PRO A 164 -2.74 17.98 8.54
CA PRO A 164 -3.96 18.00 9.35
C PRO A 164 -3.91 17.00 10.52
N PHE A 165 -3.38 15.82 10.30
CA PHE A 165 -3.27 14.77 11.32
C PHE A 165 -2.24 15.10 12.39
N GLN A 166 -1.08 15.62 11.98
CA GLN A 166 -0.03 16.07 12.89
C GLN A 166 -0.52 17.25 13.76
N THR A 167 -1.29 18.16 13.18
CA THR A 167 -1.89 19.28 13.90
C THR A 167 -2.86 18.77 14.95
N ALA A 168 -3.72 17.83 14.63
CA ALA A 168 -4.62 17.20 15.57
C ALA A 168 -3.86 16.50 16.71
N LEU A 169 -2.79 15.77 16.39
CA LEU A 169 -1.95 15.10 17.39
C LEU A 169 -1.24 16.09 18.31
N LYS A 170 -0.62 17.15 17.76
CA LYS A 170 0.05 18.22 18.54
C LYS A 170 -0.90 18.94 19.49
N ASN A 171 -2.12 19.20 19.03
CA ASN A 171 -3.16 19.87 19.81
C ASN A 171 -3.88 18.91 20.78
N LYS A 172 -3.48 17.63 20.83
CA LYS A 172 -4.14 16.58 21.64
C LYS A 172 -5.63 16.43 21.31
N ALA A 173 -6.03 16.76 20.08
CA ALA A 173 -7.39 16.63 19.58
C ALA A 173 -7.65 15.17 19.17
N MET A 174 -7.62 14.26 20.14
CA MET A 174 -7.68 12.81 19.87
C MET A 174 -9.00 12.40 19.25
N GLU A 175 -10.11 13.02 19.61
CA GLU A 175 -11.43 12.74 19.00
C GLU A 175 -11.43 13.06 17.50
N GLN A 176 -10.82 14.17 17.11
CA GLN A 176 -10.67 14.54 15.71
C GLN A 176 -9.76 13.56 14.98
N LEU A 177 -8.64 13.17 15.57
CA LEU A 177 -7.71 12.22 15.00
C LEU A 177 -8.36 10.83 14.83
N GLU A 178 -9.10 10.36 15.84
CA GLU A 178 -9.89 9.14 15.78
C GLU A 178 -11.01 9.23 14.73
N GLY A 179 -11.64 10.38 14.55
CA GLY A 179 -12.61 10.59 13.47
C GLY A 179 -11.97 10.41 12.09
N MET A 180 -10.78 10.95 11.87
CA MET A 180 -10.08 10.86 10.60
C MET A 180 -9.51 9.46 10.31
N ILE A 181 -8.79 8.86 11.27
CA ILE A 181 -8.07 7.58 11.08
C ILE A 181 -8.91 6.40 11.55
N GLY A 182 -9.70 6.57 12.62
CA GLY A 182 -10.59 5.54 13.14
C GLY A 182 -11.63 5.11 12.12
N THR A 183 -12.16 6.06 11.33
CA THR A 183 -13.04 5.75 10.19
C THR A 183 -12.35 4.78 9.22
N LEU A 184 -11.10 5.02 8.87
CA LEU A 184 -10.31 4.13 8.02
C LEU A 184 -10.16 2.75 8.66
N ARG A 185 -9.81 2.66 9.95
CA ARG A 185 -9.67 1.39 10.67
C ARG A 185 -10.97 0.57 10.67
N VAL A 186 -12.11 1.23 10.85
CA VAL A 186 -13.44 0.57 10.81
C VAL A 186 -13.71 -0.03 9.43
N TYR A 187 -13.43 0.69 8.35
CA TYR A 187 -13.64 0.17 7.00
C TYR A 187 -12.67 -0.97 6.66
N THR A 188 -11.42 -0.79 6.98
CA THR A 188 -10.36 -1.76 6.64
C THR A 188 -10.39 -3.01 7.52
N SER A 189 -10.98 -2.96 8.73
CA SER A 189 -11.15 -4.14 9.58
C SER A 189 -11.93 -5.27 8.88
N ARG A 190 -12.81 -4.93 7.93
CA ARG A 190 -13.53 -5.90 7.10
C ARG A 190 -12.62 -6.70 6.16
N LEU A 191 -11.46 -6.15 5.81
CA LEU A 191 -10.46 -6.84 4.97
C LEU A 191 -9.58 -7.79 5.78
N ALA A 192 -9.55 -7.62 7.11
CA ALA A 192 -8.75 -8.46 8.01
C ALA A 192 -9.50 -9.72 8.49
N THR A 193 -10.81 -9.81 8.25
CA THR A 193 -11.61 -11.01 8.58
C THR A 193 -11.38 -12.08 7.53
N LYS A 194 -10.90 -13.25 7.99
CA LYS A 194 -10.76 -14.47 7.18
C LYS A 194 -12.11 -15.06 6.82
#